data_8528d0251fb71069d9dc0aa7a31330bc
#
_entry.id   8528d0251fb71069d9dc0aa7a31330bc
#
_cell.length_a   1.000
_cell.length_b   1.000
_cell.length_c   1.000
_cell.angle_alpha   90.00
_cell.angle_beta   90.00
_cell.angle_gamma   90.00
#
_symmetry.space_group_name_H-M   'P 1'
#
loop_
_entity.id
_entity.type
_entity.pdbx_description
1 polymer ?
#
loop_
_entity_poly.entity_id
_entity_poly.type
_entity_poly.pdbx_seq_one_letter_code
_entity_poly.pdbx_strand_id
1 'polypeptide(L)'
;RDPDAIEVQAAAAAYVSDDLELARDRVRWFPALVSNHVVDLINKYPKDDLPESLWKYVENREGYDYLHHAEVGSDNARFVSDEITDSFAVVGPVSAHRERLDALREAGVTQFNVYLMNGEEEDQLDVYGREIIGA
;
A
#
# COMPACT_ATOMS: atom_id res chain seq x y z
N ARG A 1 -15.78 18.44 18.38
CA ARG A 1 -14.81 17.44 18.86
C ARG A 1 -13.41 18.00 18.67
N ASP A 2 -12.56 17.74 19.64
CA ASP A 2 -11.14 18.05 19.55
C ASP A 2 -10.48 17.08 18.53
N PRO A 3 -9.91 17.57 17.42
CA PRO A 3 -9.27 16.72 16.44
C PRO A 3 -8.03 16.01 17.00
N ASP A 4 -7.35 16.62 17.97
CA ASP A 4 -6.15 16.05 18.60
C ASP A 4 -6.45 14.87 19.55
N ALA A 5 -7.73 14.65 19.85
CA ALA A 5 -8.20 13.51 20.65
C ALA A 5 -8.56 12.28 19.78
N ILE A 6 -8.33 12.33 18.46
CA ILE A 6 -8.66 11.24 17.54
C ILE A 6 -7.36 10.50 17.17
N GLU A 7 -7.35 9.19 17.43
CA GLU A 7 -6.29 8.33 16.89
C GLU A 7 -6.55 8.04 15.41
N VAL A 8 -5.53 8.26 14.57
CA VAL A 8 -5.59 8.00 13.14
C VAL A 8 -4.70 6.80 12.85
N GLN A 9 -5.31 5.73 12.34
CA GLN A 9 -4.60 4.52 11.96
C GLN A 9 -4.55 4.40 10.44
N ALA A 10 -3.36 4.18 9.89
CA ALA A 10 -3.15 3.83 8.50
C ALA A 10 -2.67 2.38 8.40
N ALA A 11 -2.96 1.72 7.28
CA ALA A 11 -2.53 0.36 7.02
C ALA A 11 -2.11 0.21 5.56
N ALA A 12 -0.97 -0.45 5.31
CA ALA A 12 -0.52 -0.77 3.97
C ALA A 12 0.39 -2.00 3.96
N ALA A 13 0.51 -2.64 2.79
CA ALA A 13 1.56 -3.60 2.57
C ALA A 13 2.92 -2.89 2.51
N ALA A 14 3.96 -3.55 2.98
CA ALA A 14 5.31 -3.01 2.95
C ALA A 14 6.34 -4.10 2.65
N TYR A 15 7.40 -3.72 1.93
CA TYR A 15 8.51 -4.61 1.66
C TYR A 15 9.83 -3.81 1.53
N VAL A 16 10.76 -4.09 2.44
CA VAL A 16 12.07 -3.44 2.46
C VAL A 16 13.03 -4.17 1.53
N SER A 17 13.52 -3.48 0.52
CA SER A 17 14.54 -3.99 -0.40
C SER A 17 15.20 -2.85 -1.16
N ASP A 18 16.51 -3.00 -1.46
CA ASP A 18 17.22 -2.11 -2.40
C ASP A 18 16.81 -2.39 -3.86
N ASP A 19 16.28 -3.58 -4.13
CA ASP A 19 15.66 -3.94 -5.41
C ASP A 19 14.19 -3.48 -5.41
N LEU A 20 13.96 -2.32 -6.01
CA LEU A 20 12.63 -1.70 -6.04
C LEU A 20 11.63 -2.50 -6.90
N GLU A 21 12.08 -3.16 -7.96
CA GLU A 21 11.22 -3.99 -8.80
C GLU A 21 10.70 -5.19 -8.01
N LEU A 22 11.60 -5.89 -7.33
CA LEU A 22 11.23 -6.98 -6.41
C LEU A 22 10.28 -6.48 -5.32
N ALA A 23 10.59 -5.34 -4.68
CA ALA A 23 9.75 -4.80 -3.62
C ALA A 23 8.32 -4.53 -4.09
N ARG A 24 8.16 -3.94 -5.27
CA ARG A 24 6.84 -3.70 -5.88
C ARG A 24 6.09 -4.99 -6.17
N ASP A 25 6.76 -5.98 -6.72
CA ASP A 25 6.13 -7.26 -7.03
C ASP A 25 5.62 -7.98 -5.79
N ARG A 26 6.35 -7.88 -4.66
CA ARG A 26 5.95 -8.48 -3.39
C ARG A 26 4.70 -7.84 -2.76
N VAL A 27 4.37 -6.60 -3.11
CA VAL A 27 3.23 -5.87 -2.52
C VAL A 27 2.14 -5.49 -3.52
N ARG A 28 2.32 -5.75 -4.82
CA ARG A 28 1.38 -5.38 -5.91
C ARG A 28 -0.03 -5.96 -5.71
N TRP A 29 -0.16 -7.06 -4.98
CA TRP A 29 -1.44 -7.64 -4.60
C TRP A 29 -2.29 -6.72 -3.72
N PHE A 30 -1.66 -5.86 -2.92
CA PHE A 30 -2.37 -5.02 -1.96
C PHE A 30 -3.25 -3.95 -2.63
N PRO A 31 -2.76 -3.11 -3.56
CA PRO A 31 -3.63 -2.22 -4.30
C PRO A 31 -4.69 -2.99 -5.13
N ALA A 32 -4.38 -4.16 -5.67
CA ALA A 32 -5.38 -4.99 -6.34
C ALA A 32 -6.54 -5.37 -5.39
N LEU A 33 -6.22 -5.75 -4.15
CA LEU A 33 -7.19 -6.07 -3.11
C LEU A 33 -8.06 -4.86 -2.74
N VAL A 34 -7.44 -3.69 -2.51
CA VAL A 34 -8.19 -2.48 -2.12
C VAL A 34 -8.95 -1.84 -3.29
N SER A 35 -8.70 -2.29 -4.53
CA SER A 35 -9.35 -1.77 -5.74
C SER A 35 -10.88 -1.79 -5.67
N ASN A 36 -11.46 -2.77 -4.98
CA ASN A 36 -12.92 -2.85 -4.80
C ASN A 36 -13.47 -1.61 -4.08
N HIS A 37 -12.73 -1.11 -3.07
CA HIS A 37 -13.10 0.10 -2.34
C HIS A 37 -12.88 1.37 -3.17
N VAL A 38 -11.83 1.38 -4.00
CA VAL A 38 -11.55 2.49 -4.93
C VAL A 38 -12.66 2.62 -5.97
N VAL A 39 -13.15 1.50 -6.54
CA VAL A 39 -14.31 1.49 -7.45
C VAL A 39 -15.54 2.13 -6.80
N ASP A 40 -15.81 1.78 -5.55
CA ASP A 40 -16.96 2.33 -4.82
C ASP A 40 -16.82 3.85 -4.59
N LEU A 41 -15.61 4.32 -4.28
CA LEU A 41 -15.34 5.75 -4.14
C LEU A 41 -15.53 6.50 -5.47
N ILE A 42 -15.00 5.99 -6.57
CA ILE A 42 -15.11 6.60 -7.90
C ILE A 42 -16.58 6.72 -8.34
N ASN A 43 -17.41 5.75 -7.98
CA ASN A 43 -18.83 5.79 -8.29
C ASN A 43 -19.61 6.82 -7.45
N LYS A 44 -19.05 7.26 -6.31
CA LYS A 44 -19.71 8.20 -5.40
C LYS A 44 -19.28 9.66 -5.57
N TYR A 45 -18.08 9.89 -6.10
CA TYR A 45 -17.52 11.24 -6.23
C TYR A 45 -17.37 11.65 -7.70
N PRO A 46 -17.50 12.96 -8.01
CA PRO A 46 -17.21 13.47 -9.35
C PRO A 46 -15.77 13.13 -9.76
N LYS A 47 -15.61 12.84 -11.04
CA LYS A 47 -14.29 12.50 -11.60
C LYS A 47 -13.24 13.57 -11.32
N ASP A 48 -13.59 14.83 -11.43
CA ASP A 48 -12.69 15.96 -11.26
C ASP A 48 -12.17 16.13 -9.82
N ASP A 49 -12.81 15.47 -8.85
CA ASP A 49 -12.43 15.51 -7.44
C ASP A 49 -11.41 14.41 -7.08
N LEU A 50 -11.09 13.51 -8.02
CA LEU A 50 -10.23 12.36 -7.79
C LEU A 50 -8.96 12.43 -8.64
N PRO A 51 -7.79 11.95 -8.13
CA PRO A 51 -6.58 11.87 -8.91
C PRO A 51 -6.75 11.04 -10.19
N GLU A 52 -6.18 11.50 -11.29
CA GLU A 52 -6.26 10.82 -12.59
C GLU A 52 -5.72 9.38 -12.54
N SER A 53 -4.71 9.12 -11.71
CA SER A 53 -4.15 7.79 -11.49
C SER A 53 -5.19 6.78 -10.98
N LEU A 54 -6.09 7.20 -10.08
CA LEU A 54 -7.16 6.34 -9.55
C LEU A 54 -8.19 5.94 -10.62
N TRP A 55 -8.57 6.90 -11.54
CA TRP A 55 -9.47 6.67 -12.64
C TRP A 55 -8.90 5.68 -13.63
N LYS A 56 -7.61 5.87 -14.10
CA LYS A 56 -6.93 4.96 -15.02
C LYS A 56 -6.79 3.58 -14.42
N TYR A 57 -6.58 3.53 -13.12
CA TYR A 57 -6.52 2.29 -12.36
C TYR A 57 -7.82 1.48 -12.45
N VAL A 58 -8.96 2.12 -12.23
CA VAL A 58 -10.27 1.44 -12.27
C VAL A 58 -10.69 1.11 -13.69
N GLU A 59 -10.44 2.00 -14.66
CA GLU A 59 -10.76 1.76 -16.08
C GLU A 59 -9.98 0.58 -16.67
N ASN A 60 -8.77 0.32 -16.20
CA ASN A 60 -7.93 -0.79 -16.66
C ASN A 60 -8.17 -2.11 -15.92
N ARG A 61 -9.05 -2.10 -14.91
CA ARG A 61 -9.32 -3.29 -14.11
C ARG A 61 -10.11 -4.32 -14.91
N GLU A 62 -9.51 -5.50 -15.08
CA GLU A 62 -10.16 -6.67 -15.68
C GLU A 62 -10.56 -7.61 -14.56
N GLY A 63 -11.82 -7.76 -14.24
CA GLY A 63 -12.33 -8.75 -13.31
C GLY A 63 -11.56 -8.84 -11.97
N TYR A 64 -11.98 -9.71 -11.09
CA TYR A 64 -11.26 -10.01 -9.84
C TYR A 64 -11.55 -11.45 -9.42
N ASP A 65 -10.50 -12.26 -9.26
CA ASP A 65 -10.62 -13.64 -8.78
C ASP A 65 -10.46 -13.68 -7.25
N TYR A 66 -11.56 -13.95 -6.56
CA TYR A 66 -11.60 -14.06 -5.10
C TYR A 66 -10.95 -15.32 -4.55
N LEU A 67 -10.63 -16.31 -5.37
CA LEU A 67 -9.92 -17.52 -4.94
C LEU A 67 -8.42 -17.28 -4.77
N HIS A 68 -7.88 -16.29 -5.51
CA HIS A 68 -6.47 -15.85 -5.44
C HIS A 68 -6.34 -14.46 -4.83
N HIS A 69 -7.14 -14.21 -3.81
CA HIS A 69 -7.19 -12.95 -3.08
C HIS A 69 -5.93 -12.77 -2.21
N ALA A 70 -5.33 -11.59 -2.24
CA ALA A 70 -4.15 -11.22 -1.45
C ALA A 70 -2.93 -12.15 -1.65
N GLU A 71 -2.74 -12.62 -2.87
CA GLU A 71 -1.66 -13.54 -3.22
C GLU A 71 -0.60 -12.83 -4.08
N VAL A 72 0.68 -12.97 -3.69
CA VAL A 72 1.82 -12.46 -4.47
C VAL A 72 1.85 -13.14 -5.84
N GLY A 73 1.96 -12.35 -6.91
CA GLY A 73 2.00 -12.85 -8.28
C GLY A 73 0.63 -13.24 -8.86
N SER A 74 -0.46 -13.00 -8.14
CA SER A 74 -1.82 -13.23 -8.64
C SER A 74 -2.12 -12.41 -9.91
N ASP A 75 -2.89 -13.00 -10.82
CA ASP A 75 -3.39 -12.34 -12.02
C ASP A 75 -4.22 -11.09 -11.70
N ASN A 76 -4.81 -11.03 -10.50
CA ASN A 76 -5.50 -9.85 -10.00
C ASN A 76 -4.63 -8.58 -9.97
N ALA A 77 -3.30 -8.72 -9.92
CA ALA A 77 -2.35 -7.61 -9.83
C ALA A 77 -1.83 -7.13 -11.19
N ARG A 78 -2.15 -7.81 -12.30
CA ARG A 78 -1.58 -7.51 -13.63
C ARG A 78 -1.85 -6.09 -14.13
N PHE A 79 -2.97 -5.49 -13.75
CA PHE A 79 -3.36 -4.15 -14.18
C PHE A 79 -2.83 -3.04 -13.23
N VAL A 80 -2.16 -3.43 -12.15
CA VAL A 80 -1.64 -2.47 -11.16
C VAL A 80 -0.30 -1.93 -11.64
N SER A 81 -0.24 -0.64 -11.92
CA SER A 81 1.01 0.04 -12.30
C SER A 81 1.93 0.25 -11.10
N ASP A 82 3.21 0.52 -11.38
CA ASP A 82 4.18 0.88 -10.34
C ASP A 82 3.77 2.15 -9.58
N GLU A 83 3.25 3.16 -10.29
CA GLU A 83 2.74 4.40 -9.68
C GLU A 83 1.64 4.12 -8.65
N ILE A 84 0.71 3.23 -8.99
CA ILE A 84 -0.34 2.81 -8.06
C ILE A 84 0.24 2.02 -6.90
N THR A 85 1.19 1.10 -7.17
CA THR A 85 1.85 0.33 -6.11
C THR A 85 2.55 1.26 -5.12
N ASP A 86 3.34 2.22 -5.60
CA ASP A 86 4.05 3.20 -4.76
C ASP A 86 3.10 4.13 -3.97
N SER A 87 1.89 4.35 -4.49
CA SER A 87 0.88 5.17 -3.81
C SER A 87 0.21 4.44 -2.64
N PHE A 88 0.02 3.12 -2.77
CA PHE A 88 -0.75 2.31 -1.81
C PHE A 88 0.10 1.47 -0.87
N ALA A 89 1.38 1.28 -1.16
CA ALA A 89 2.29 0.46 -0.37
C ALA A 89 3.55 1.24 0.04
N VAL A 90 4.35 0.66 0.93
CA VAL A 90 5.66 1.21 1.32
C VAL A 90 6.74 0.27 0.81
N VAL A 91 7.51 0.72 -0.17
CA VAL A 91 8.52 -0.09 -0.86
C VAL A 91 9.85 0.66 -0.99
N GLY A 92 10.93 -0.09 -1.06
CA GLY A 92 12.28 0.44 -1.26
C GLY A 92 13.21 0.17 -0.08
N PRO A 93 14.36 0.87 -0.02
CA PRO A 93 15.33 0.72 1.06
C PRO A 93 14.78 1.24 2.39
N VAL A 94 15.46 0.90 3.48
CA VAL A 94 15.10 1.35 4.85
C VAL A 94 14.86 2.87 4.93
N SER A 95 15.65 3.68 4.23
CA SER A 95 15.50 5.13 4.20
C SER A 95 14.15 5.56 3.65
N ALA A 96 13.67 4.93 2.56
CA ALA A 96 12.37 5.22 1.96
C ALA A 96 11.21 4.90 2.91
N HIS A 97 11.34 3.80 3.66
CA HIS A 97 10.35 3.45 4.68
C HIS A 97 10.30 4.48 5.82
N ARG A 98 11.46 4.91 6.33
CA ARG A 98 11.53 5.95 7.36
C ARG A 98 10.91 7.27 6.88
N GLU A 99 11.28 7.72 5.68
CA GLU A 99 10.73 8.94 5.09
C GLU A 99 9.19 8.86 4.94
N ARG A 100 8.67 7.72 4.50
CA ARG A 100 7.22 7.53 4.34
C ARG A 100 6.50 7.53 5.69
N LEU A 101 7.07 6.87 6.70
CA LEU A 101 6.49 6.85 8.04
C LEU A 101 6.54 8.22 8.71
N ASP A 102 7.61 9.00 8.49
CA ASP A 102 7.71 10.38 8.97
C ASP A 102 6.65 11.27 8.31
N ALA A 103 6.47 11.16 7.00
CA ALA A 103 5.42 11.89 6.28
C ALA A 103 4.00 11.53 6.77
N LEU A 104 3.74 10.26 7.06
CA LEU A 104 2.47 9.82 7.64
C LEU A 104 2.26 10.40 9.04
N ARG A 105 3.30 10.42 9.87
CA ARG A 105 3.26 11.03 11.20
C ARG A 105 2.98 12.54 11.12
N GLU A 106 3.64 13.25 10.20
CA GLU A 106 3.41 14.67 9.97
C GLU A 106 1.98 14.96 9.49
N ALA A 107 1.38 14.02 8.74
CA ALA A 107 -0.03 14.07 8.33
C ALA A 107 -1.02 13.72 9.45
N GLY A 108 -0.54 13.39 10.66
CA GLY A 108 -1.36 13.09 11.84
C GLY A 108 -1.67 11.60 12.05
N VAL A 109 -1.02 10.70 11.33
CA VAL A 109 -1.14 9.25 11.58
C VAL A 109 -0.43 8.90 12.89
N THR A 110 -1.16 8.31 13.83
CA THR A 110 -0.66 7.92 15.16
C THR A 110 -0.23 6.46 15.22
N GLN A 111 -0.75 5.62 14.32
CA GLN A 111 -0.41 4.21 14.22
C GLN A 111 -0.35 3.77 12.76
N PHE A 112 0.71 3.05 12.39
CA PHE A 112 0.84 2.42 11.08
C PHE A 112 0.85 0.90 11.22
N ASN A 113 -0.08 0.22 10.54
CA ASN A 113 -0.21 -1.22 10.53
C ASN A 113 0.38 -1.78 9.23
N VAL A 114 1.39 -2.63 9.35
CA VAL A 114 2.07 -3.24 8.21
C VAL A 114 1.42 -4.57 7.86
N TYR A 115 1.01 -4.74 6.60
CA TYR A 115 0.65 -6.05 6.06
C TYR A 115 1.90 -6.74 5.52
N LEU A 116 2.28 -7.86 6.14
CA LEU A 116 3.48 -8.66 5.81
C LEU A 116 3.15 -9.93 5.01
N MET A 117 2.13 -9.90 4.17
CA MET A 117 1.71 -11.06 3.36
C MET A 117 2.51 -11.11 2.06
N ASN A 118 3.83 -11.30 2.15
CA ASN A 118 4.77 -11.23 1.02
C ASN A 118 5.61 -12.50 0.83
N GLY A 119 5.44 -13.51 1.72
CA GLY A 119 6.17 -14.77 1.69
C GLY A 119 7.55 -14.75 2.39
N GLU A 120 7.92 -13.59 2.96
CA GLU A 120 9.19 -13.37 3.69
C GLU A 120 8.92 -12.59 5.00
N GLU A 121 7.81 -12.94 5.66
CA GLU A 121 7.26 -12.18 6.78
C GLU A 121 8.24 -12.04 7.95
N GLU A 122 8.96 -13.10 8.31
CA GLU A 122 9.92 -13.10 9.42
C GLU A 122 11.11 -12.16 9.13
N ASP A 123 11.66 -12.24 7.92
CA ASP A 123 12.78 -11.39 7.50
C ASP A 123 12.37 -9.91 7.47
N GLN A 124 11.20 -9.61 6.97
CA GLN A 124 10.67 -8.25 6.91
C GLN A 124 10.36 -7.71 8.32
N LEU A 125 9.83 -8.54 9.21
CA LEU A 125 9.60 -8.17 10.60
C LEU A 125 10.91 -7.85 11.33
N ASP A 126 11.94 -8.65 11.10
CA ASP A 126 13.28 -8.47 11.65
C ASP A 126 13.91 -7.13 11.19
N VAL A 127 13.79 -6.82 9.89
CA VAL A 127 14.30 -5.55 9.34
C VAL A 127 13.54 -4.37 9.95
N TYR A 128 12.21 -4.43 10.01
CA TYR A 128 11.40 -3.39 10.66
C TYR A 128 11.78 -3.20 12.13
N GLY A 129 11.95 -4.30 12.87
CA GLY A 129 12.31 -4.25 14.28
C GLY A 129 13.67 -3.60 14.53
N ARG A 130 14.69 -3.95 13.74
CA ARG A 130 16.06 -3.47 13.94
C ARG A 130 16.32 -2.10 13.35
N GLU A 131 15.82 -1.87 12.12
CA GLU A 131 16.25 -0.73 11.31
C GLU A 131 15.23 0.41 11.29
N ILE A 132 13.98 0.15 11.64
CA ILE A 132 12.93 1.17 11.53
C ILE A 132 12.38 1.56 12.90
N ILE A 133 12.02 0.57 13.74
CA ILE A 133 11.43 0.80 15.06
C ILE A 133 12.50 0.97 16.13
N GLY A 134 13.58 0.20 16.05
CA GLY A 134 14.67 0.16 17.04
C GLY A 134 15.81 1.16 16.80
N ALA A 135 15.70 2.03 15.82
CA ALA A 135 16.74 2.98 15.43
C ALA A 135 16.63 4.34 16.14
#